data_0874ae110ccb04eed90636db49384b64
#
_entry.id   0874ae110ccb04eed90636db49384b64
#
_cell.length_a   1.000
_cell.length_b   1.000
_cell.length_c   1.000
_cell.angle_alpha   90.00
_cell.angle_beta   90.00
_cell.angle_gamma   90.00
#
_symmetry.space_group_name_H-M   'P 1'
#
loop_
_entity.id
_entity.type
_entity.pdbx_description
1 polymer ?
#
loop_
_entity_poly.entity_id
_entity_poly.type
_entity_poly.pdbx_seq_one_letter_code
_entity_poly.pdbx_strand_id
1 'polypeptide(L)'
;MSYNVNTIISNTEALLKLRHDETLTTTTPQRLHDCLGTAVMMAINETWTTSKKNRENKRKAYYFSAEYLMGRLVYSNLFNLGILDQVKAALEAKGVDIADMEDIEDAALGNGGLGRLAACFLDSAVTSGVPLSGYGLRYRFGLFKQRFDEKGAQKEMADDWTHYGDPWSYRRDKHAVKVKFADQTVIAVPYDMPIIGYGGKTINTLRLWQSEQPGSFDFAAFDSMQIDKIAKDNVRCEGISYALYPNDSTEKGRLLRLRQSSA
;
A
#
# COMPACT_ATOMS: atom_id res chain seq x y z
N MET A 1 15.51 17.44 -11.45
CA MET A 1 14.52 16.99 -12.47
C MET A 1 13.24 17.75 -12.14
N SER A 2 12.56 18.33 -13.11
CA SER A 2 11.24 18.92 -12.87
C SER A 2 10.21 17.92 -13.40
N TYR A 3 9.27 17.51 -12.56
CA TYR A 3 8.15 16.66 -12.96
C TYR A 3 7.13 17.51 -13.73
N ASN A 4 6.67 17.00 -14.85
CA ASN A 4 5.74 17.74 -15.72
C ASN A 4 4.30 17.55 -15.21
N VAL A 5 3.75 18.57 -14.58
CA VAL A 5 2.39 18.57 -14.05
C VAL A 5 1.33 18.37 -15.12
N ASN A 6 1.50 19.01 -16.29
CA ASN A 6 0.54 18.84 -17.39
C ASN A 6 0.46 17.39 -17.87
N THR A 7 1.60 16.68 -17.90
CA THR A 7 1.63 15.24 -18.21
C THR A 7 0.92 14.42 -17.16
N ILE A 8 1.10 14.74 -15.86
CA ILE A 8 0.41 14.03 -14.76
C ILE A 8 -1.10 14.23 -14.89
N ILE A 9 -1.57 15.45 -15.09
CA ILE A 9 -3.00 15.74 -15.25
C ILE A 9 -3.58 15.06 -16.51
N SER A 10 -2.88 15.14 -17.65
CA SER A 10 -3.30 14.48 -18.88
C SER A 10 -3.38 12.95 -18.73
N ASN A 11 -2.41 12.34 -18.03
CA ASN A 11 -2.46 10.91 -17.71
C ASN A 11 -3.61 10.58 -16.75
N THR A 12 -3.92 11.43 -15.79
CA THR A 12 -5.07 11.26 -14.89
C THR A 12 -6.37 11.26 -15.68
N GLU A 13 -6.56 12.22 -16.59
CA GLU A 13 -7.73 12.30 -17.50
C GLU A 13 -7.84 11.05 -18.38
N ALA A 14 -6.73 10.62 -18.99
CA ALA A 14 -6.69 9.43 -19.82
C ALA A 14 -7.05 8.16 -19.02
N LEU A 15 -6.57 8.04 -17.77
CA LEU A 15 -6.89 6.91 -16.89
C LEU A 15 -8.36 6.92 -16.45
N LEU A 16 -8.91 8.07 -16.11
CA LEU A 16 -10.34 8.22 -15.81
C LEU A 16 -11.20 7.80 -17.00
N LYS A 17 -10.87 8.28 -18.20
CA LYS A 17 -11.60 7.89 -19.41
C LYS A 17 -11.47 6.41 -19.73
N LEU A 18 -10.27 5.84 -19.60
CA LEU A 18 -10.01 4.43 -19.92
C LEU A 18 -10.69 3.46 -18.95
N ARG A 19 -10.60 3.76 -17.64
CA ARG A 19 -11.05 2.82 -16.58
C ARG A 19 -12.52 2.97 -16.23
N HIS A 20 -13.07 4.20 -16.36
CA HIS A 20 -14.37 4.55 -15.82
C HIS A 20 -15.31 5.23 -16.82
N ASP A 21 -14.81 5.60 -18.01
CA ASP A 21 -15.52 6.41 -18.99
C ASP A 21 -15.99 7.78 -18.44
N GLU A 22 -15.20 8.35 -17.52
CA GLU A 22 -15.46 9.59 -16.77
C GLU A 22 -14.45 10.69 -17.12
N THR A 23 -14.77 11.91 -16.68
CA THR A 23 -13.92 13.10 -16.74
C THR A 23 -13.56 13.55 -15.33
N LEU A 24 -12.66 14.54 -15.19
CA LEU A 24 -12.28 15.10 -13.87
C LEU A 24 -13.50 15.65 -13.10
N THR A 25 -14.49 16.22 -13.80
CA THR A 25 -15.67 16.85 -13.17
C THR A 25 -16.83 15.89 -12.93
N THR A 26 -16.82 14.70 -13.52
CA THR A 26 -17.90 13.71 -13.38
C THR A 26 -17.51 12.52 -12.51
N THR A 27 -16.22 12.42 -12.17
CA THR A 27 -15.68 11.30 -11.40
C THR A 27 -15.94 11.45 -9.89
N THR A 28 -15.82 10.34 -9.18
CA THR A 28 -15.84 10.36 -7.72
C THR A 28 -14.45 10.68 -7.14
N PRO A 29 -14.36 11.24 -5.93
CA PRO A 29 -13.07 11.49 -5.27
C PRO A 29 -12.15 10.25 -5.21
N GLN A 30 -12.71 9.08 -4.92
CA GLN A 30 -11.95 7.82 -4.87
C GLN A 30 -11.30 7.47 -6.21
N ARG A 31 -12.05 7.56 -7.31
CA ARG A 31 -11.52 7.25 -8.65
C ARG A 31 -10.49 8.29 -9.11
N LEU A 32 -10.72 9.55 -8.74
CA LEU A 32 -9.74 10.61 -8.98
C LEU A 32 -8.44 10.33 -8.24
N HIS A 33 -8.51 9.99 -6.95
CA HIS A 33 -7.36 9.61 -6.12
C HIS A 33 -6.57 8.47 -6.77
N ASP A 34 -7.23 7.40 -7.19
CA ASP A 34 -6.57 6.22 -7.77
C ASP A 34 -5.93 6.51 -9.13
N CYS A 35 -6.61 7.31 -9.96
CA CYS A 35 -6.07 7.70 -11.27
C CYS A 35 -4.91 8.69 -11.14
N LEU A 36 -5.03 9.68 -10.24
CA LEU A 36 -3.95 10.63 -9.95
C LEU A 36 -2.73 9.91 -9.33
N GLY A 37 -2.95 9.03 -8.36
CA GLY A 37 -1.91 8.20 -7.78
C GLY A 37 -1.17 7.37 -8.84
N THR A 38 -1.93 6.72 -9.72
CA THR A 38 -1.35 5.97 -10.85
C THR A 38 -0.53 6.88 -11.79
N ALA A 39 -1.02 8.08 -12.12
CA ALA A 39 -0.31 9.03 -12.97
C ALA A 39 0.99 9.54 -12.32
N VAL A 40 0.99 9.75 -11.01
CA VAL A 40 2.21 10.07 -10.24
C VAL A 40 3.19 8.90 -10.29
N MET A 41 2.73 7.67 -10.10
CA MET A 41 3.57 6.47 -10.21
C MET A 41 4.21 6.32 -11.59
N MET A 42 3.49 6.66 -12.66
CA MET A 42 4.05 6.71 -14.02
C MET A 42 5.16 7.76 -14.12
N ALA A 43 4.96 8.95 -13.57
CA ALA A 43 5.92 10.05 -13.64
C ALA A 43 7.23 9.76 -12.88
N ILE A 44 7.17 9.03 -11.77
CA ILE A 44 8.34 8.72 -10.93
C ILE A 44 9.08 7.45 -11.33
N ASN A 45 8.52 6.63 -12.22
CA ASN A 45 9.03 5.27 -12.50
C ASN A 45 10.50 5.24 -12.93
N GLU A 46 10.91 6.18 -13.79
CA GLU A 46 12.30 6.28 -14.25
C GLU A 46 13.25 6.64 -13.10
N THR A 47 12.89 7.64 -12.28
CA THR A 47 13.67 8.06 -11.12
C THR A 47 13.79 6.91 -10.10
N TRP A 48 12.72 6.19 -9.85
CA TRP A 48 12.71 5.03 -8.95
C TRP A 48 13.60 3.90 -9.46
N THR A 49 13.50 3.58 -10.74
CA THR A 49 14.35 2.57 -11.40
C THR A 49 15.83 2.98 -11.34
N THR A 50 16.14 4.23 -11.64
CA THR A 50 17.50 4.77 -11.58
C THR A 50 18.04 4.75 -10.15
N SER A 51 17.20 5.11 -9.17
CA SER A 51 17.58 5.04 -7.74
C SER A 51 17.91 3.60 -7.32
N LYS A 52 17.17 2.60 -7.80
CA LYS A 52 17.48 1.18 -7.54
C LYS A 52 18.81 0.76 -8.15
N LYS A 53 19.05 1.08 -9.43
CA LYS A 53 20.30 0.76 -10.16
C LYS A 53 21.53 1.39 -9.49
N ASN A 54 21.43 2.67 -9.13
CA ASN A 54 22.55 3.41 -8.51
C ASN A 54 22.96 2.87 -7.14
N ARG A 55 22.13 2.02 -6.54
CA ARG A 55 22.37 1.42 -5.22
C ARG A 55 22.64 -0.08 -5.27
N GLU A 56 22.60 -0.69 -6.45
CA GLU A 56 22.70 -2.16 -6.60
C GLU A 56 23.95 -2.73 -5.97
N ASN A 57 25.11 -2.06 -6.17
CA ASN A 57 26.40 -2.47 -5.65
C ASN A 57 26.86 -1.67 -4.41
N LYS A 58 25.96 -0.95 -3.74
CA LYS A 58 26.28 -0.18 -2.53
C LYS A 58 25.80 -0.90 -1.28
N ARG A 59 26.40 -0.55 -0.15
CA ARG A 59 25.89 -0.96 1.17
C ARG A 59 24.48 -0.44 1.36
N LYS A 60 23.55 -1.32 1.74
CA LYS A 60 22.13 -1.01 1.95
C LYS A 60 21.75 -1.29 3.40
N ALA A 61 20.83 -0.50 3.91
CA ALA A 61 20.18 -0.77 5.18
C ALA A 61 18.77 -1.34 4.94
N TYR A 62 18.31 -2.18 5.84
CA TYR A 62 16.98 -2.77 5.83
C TYR A 62 16.31 -2.50 7.15
N TYR A 63 15.08 -1.99 7.09
CA TYR A 63 14.29 -1.67 8.27
C TYR A 63 13.06 -2.59 8.30
N PHE A 64 13.01 -3.44 9.31
CA PHE A 64 11.89 -4.35 9.52
C PHE A 64 10.95 -3.75 10.55
N SER A 65 9.66 -3.66 10.22
CA SER A 65 8.62 -3.23 11.14
C SER A 65 7.35 -4.01 10.92
N ALA A 66 6.66 -4.33 12.02
CA ALA A 66 5.32 -4.89 11.96
C ALA A 66 4.27 -3.86 11.52
N GLU A 67 4.62 -2.56 11.60
CA GLU A 67 3.73 -1.45 11.31
C GLU A 67 4.37 -0.43 10.39
N TYR A 68 3.58 0.12 9.46
CA TYR A 68 3.93 1.29 8.66
C TYR A 68 2.73 2.22 8.56
N LEU A 69 2.82 3.40 9.17
CA LEU A 69 1.79 4.43 9.12
C LEU A 69 2.28 5.59 8.26
N MET A 70 2.13 5.45 6.94
CA MET A 70 2.69 6.37 5.95
C MET A 70 1.94 7.71 5.87
N GLY A 71 0.65 7.72 6.18
CA GLY A 71 -0.20 8.89 6.03
C GLY A 71 -0.80 9.02 4.63
N ARG A 72 -1.23 10.23 4.25
CA ARG A 72 -1.91 10.52 2.98
C ARG A 72 -0.90 10.63 1.84
N LEU A 73 -0.80 9.60 1.03
CA LEU A 73 0.27 9.45 0.04
C LEU A 73 0.13 10.43 -1.14
N VAL A 74 -1.09 10.80 -1.57
CA VAL A 74 -1.26 11.81 -2.63
C VAL A 74 -0.56 13.10 -2.22
N TYR A 75 -0.88 13.63 -1.04
CA TYR A 75 -0.33 14.90 -0.56
C TYR A 75 1.17 14.82 -0.29
N SER A 76 1.61 13.81 0.45
CA SER A 76 3.03 13.67 0.81
C SER A 76 3.91 13.42 -0.42
N ASN A 77 3.45 12.63 -1.38
CA ASN A 77 4.20 12.37 -2.60
C ASN A 77 4.28 13.62 -3.50
N LEU A 78 3.18 14.33 -3.71
CA LEU A 78 3.19 15.58 -4.49
C LEU A 78 4.04 16.68 -3.82
N PHE A 79 3.98 16.77 -2.47
CA PHE A 79 4.81 17.68 -1.70
C PHE A 79 6.29 17.34 -1.84
N ASN A 80 6.66 16.09 -1.67
CA ASN A 80 8.05 15.64 -1.80
C ASN A 80 8.59 15.79 -3.23
N LEU A 81 7.73 15.71 -4.24
CA LEU A 81 8.08 16.01 -5.64
C LEU A 81 8.20 17.52 -5.91
N GLY A 82 7.73 18.37 -5.00
CA GLY A 82 7.73 19.84 -5.15
C GLY A 82 6.70 20.34 -6.16
N ILE A 83 5.61 19.61 -6.38
CA ILE A 83 4.58 19.93 -7.39
C ILE A 83 3.17 20.03 -6.83
N LEU A 84 2.98 19.94 -5.51
CA LEU A 84 1.65 19.92 -4.88
C LEU A 84 0.82 21.16 -5.28
N ASP A 85 1.36 22.35 -5.10
CA ASP A 85 0.63 23.59 -5.42
C ASP A 85 0.31 23.71 -6.92
N GLN A 86 1.21 23.23 -7.78
CA GLN A 86 1.00 23.23 -9.23
C GLN A 86 -0.09 22.27 -9.65
N VAL A 87 -0.13 21.05 -9.05
CA VAL A 87 -1.19 20.07 -9.30
C VAL A 87 -2.53 20.59 -8.78
N LYS A 88 -2.55 21.20 -7.59
CA LYS A 88 -3.73 21.86 -7.03
C LYS A 88 -4.28 22.90 -7.99
N ALA A 89 -3.46 23.87 -8.43
CA ALA A 89 -3.88 24.89 -9.37
C ALA A 89 -4.35 24.33 -10.71
N ALA A 90 -3.72 23.25 -11.21
CA ALA A 90 -4.13 22.61 -12.48
C ALA A 90 -5.47 21.88 -12.37
N LEU A 91 -5.78 21.29 -11.23
CA LEU A 91 -7.10 20.67 -10.94
C LEU A 91 -8.17 21.75 -10.76
N GLU A 92 -7.89 22.80 -9.97
CA GLU A 92 -8.80 23.94 -9.77
C GLU A 92 -9.17 24.61 -11.09
N ALA A 93 -8.22 24.81 -12.01
CA ALA A 93 -8.47 25.36 -13.34
C ALA A 93 -9.41 24.49 -14.19
N LYS A 94 -9.58 23.22 -13.82
CA LYS A 94 -10.49 22.25 -14.45
C LYS A 94 -11.78 22.02 -13.64
N GLY A 95 -11.99 22.79 -12.56
CA GLY A 95 -13.20 22.74 -11.74
C GLY A 95 -13.19 21.63 -10.68
N VAL A 96 -12.01 21.18 -10.26
CA VAL A 96 -11.86 20.12 -9.24
C VAL A 96 -11.02 20.63 -8.09
N ASP A 97 -11.49 20.47 -6.85
CA ASP A 97 -10.71 20.75 -5.65
C ASP A 97 -9.97 19.48 -5.20
N ILE A 98 -8.66 19.59 -4.99
CA ILE A 98 -7.86 18.50 -4.44
C ILE A 98 -8.34 18.11 -3.03
N ALA A 99 -8.95 19.04 -2.28
CA ALA A 99 -9.51 18.81 -0.97
C ALA A 99 -10.62 17.74 -0.96
N ASP A 100 -11.31 17.52 -2.08
CA ASP A 100 -12.30 16.46 -2.21
C ASP A 100 -11.71 15.06 -1.95
N MET A 101 -10.38 14.92 -2.07
CA MET A 101 -9.68 13.66 -1.78
C MET A 101 -9.15 13.56 -0.33
N GLU A 102 -9.37 14.56 0.53
CA GLU A 102 -8.84 14.52 1.90
C GLU A 102 -9.45 13.41 2.76
N ASP A 103 -10.68 13.04 2.49
CA ASP A 103 -11.35 11.93 3.20
C ASP A 103 -10.97 10.54 2.68
N ILE A 104 -10.18 10.48 1.58
CA ILE A 104 -9.67 9.20 1.08
C ILE A 104 -8.46 8.80 1.91
N GLU A 105 -8.62 7.75 2.69
CA GLU A 105 -7.57 7.19 3.53
C GLU A 105 -6.73 6.20 2.73
N ASP A 106 -5.42 6.42 2.72
CA ASP A 106 -4.45 5.42 2.28
C ASP A 106 -4.27 4.35 3.37
N ALA A 107 -3.52 3.30 3.06
CA ALA A 107 -3.28 2.19 3.97
C ALA A 107 -2.77 2.62 5.36
N ALA A 108 -3.60 2.49 6.38
CA ALA A 108 -3.23 2.70 7.77
C ALA A 108 -2.71 1.39 8.38
N LEU A 109 -1.51 0.97 7.97
CA LEU A 109 -0.88 -0.30 8.40
C LEU A 109 -0.09 -0.17 9.70
N GLY A 110 -0.53 0.71 10.58
CA GLY A 110 0.05 0.96 11.89
C GLY A 110 -0.95 1.63 12.79
N ASN A 111 -0.76 1.51 14.10
CA ASN A 111 -1.72 1.99 15.06
C ASN A 111 -1.15 3.09 16.00
N GLY A 112 0.13 3.43 15.87
CA GLY A 112 0.71 4.40 16.78
C GLY A 112 2.16 4.76 16.49
N GLY A 113 2.92 5.02 17.56
CA GLY A 113 4.30 5.51 17.49
C GLY A 113 5.26 4.62 16.71
N LEU A 114 5.11 3.30 16.80
CA LEU A 114 5.97 2.35 16.10
C LEU A 114 5.85 2.50 14.57
N GLY A 115 4.61 2.48 14.07
CA GLY A 115 4.34 2.61 12.63
C GLY A 115 4.70 3.99 12.08
N ARG A 116 4.46 5.05 12.86
CA ARG A 116 4.84 6.41 12.46
C ARG A 116 6.35 6.61 12.50
N LEU A 117 7.06 6.07 13.49
CA LEU A 117 8.52 6.10 13.55
C LEU A 117 9.15 5.42 12.32
N ALA A 118 8.64 4.25 11.93
CA ALA A 118 9.08 3.54 10.74
C ALA A 118 8.92 4.41 9.48
N ALA A 119 7.77 5.05 9.30
CA ALA A 119 7.51 5.95 8.19
C ALA A 119 8.47 7.14 8.19
N CYS A 120 8.72 7.77 9.34
CA CYS A 120 9.64 8.91 9.46
C CYS A 120 11.09 8.50 9.14
N PHE A 121 11.53 7.31 9.56
CA PHE A 121 12.87 6.81 9.21
C PHE A 121 13.03 6.58 7.72
N LEU A 122 12.01 6.02 7.05
CA LEU A 122 12.05 5.84 5.60
C LEU A 122 12.14 7.17 4.86
N ASP A 123 11.31 8.14 5.26
CA ASP A 123 11.27 9.48 4.66
C ASP A 123 12.59 10.24 4.88
N SER A 124 13.10 10.26 6.11
CA SER A 124 14.37 10.90 6.45
C SER A 124 15.56 10.26 5.72
N ALA A 125 15.59 8.92 5.65
CA ALA A 125 16.67 8.19 4.98
C ALA A 125 16.71 8.50 3.48
N VAL A 126 15.56 8.48 2.80
CA VAL A 126 15.51 8.76 1.35
C VAL A 126 15.87 10.21 1.06
N THR A 127 15.40 11.15 1.87
CA THR A 127 15.71 12.59 1.76
C THR A 127 17.19 12.85 1.95
N SER A 128 17.83 12.16 2.90
CA SER A 128 19.28 12.22 3.15
C SER A 128 20.12 11.38 2.17
N GLY A 129 19.49 10.73 1.17
CA GLY A 129 20.19 9.90 0.19
C GLY A 129 20.69 8.55 0.71
N VAL A 130 20.26 8.14 1.91
CA VAL A 130 20.60 6.85 2.51
C VAL A 130 19.81 5.72 1.84
N PRO A 131 20.49 4.65 1.33
CA PRO A 131 19.81 3.53 0.70
C PRO A 131 19.19 2.61 1.77
N LEU A 132 18.01 2.97 2.23
CA LEU A 132 17.22 2.22 3.20
C LEU A 132 16.00 1.61 2.51
N SER A 133 15.76 0.32 2.71
CA SER A 133 14.52 -0.36 2.29
C SER A 133 13.72 -0.78 3.51
N GLY A 134 12.42 -0.48 3.51
CA GLY A 134 11.49 -0.96 4.52
C GLY A 134 10.93 -2.33 4.15
N TYR A 135 10.70 -3.15 5.16
CA TYR A 135 10.09 -4.48 5.04
C TYR A 135 9.04 -4.67 6.11
N GLY A 136 7.86 -5.15 5.72
CA GLY A 136 6.76 -5.43 6.63
C GLY A 136 5.66 -6.25 5.98
N LEU A 137 4.53 -6.39 6.65
CA LEU A 137 3.36 -7.10 6.15
C LEU A 137 2.37 -6.15 5.48
N ARG A 138 1.81 -6.61 4.37
CA ARG A 138 0.71 -5.95 3.67
C ARG A 138 -0.60 -6.46 4.24
N TYR A 139 -1.04 -5.86 5.35
CA TYR A 139 -2.31 -6.23 5.94
C TYR A 139 -3.47 -5.88 5.01
N ARG A 140 -4.41 -6.79 4.84
CA ARG A 140 -5.62 -6.55 4.06
C ARG A 140 -6.50 -5.48 4.71
N PHE A 141 -6.64 -5.54 6.03
CA PHE A 141 -7.36 -4.53 6.79
C PHE A 141 -6.37 -3.66 7.55
N GLY A 142 -6.50 -2.35 7.37
CA GLY A 142 -5.78 -1.36 8.14
C GLY A 142 -6.31 -1.23 9.56
N LEU A 143 -5.90 -0.19 10.27
CA LEU A 143 -6.50 0.22 11.53
C LEU A 143 -8.00 0.48 11.29
N PHE A 144 -8.84 -0.02 12.18
CA PHE A 144 -10.29 0.12 12.03
C PHE A 144 -10.73 1.58 11.83
N LYS A 145 -11.80 1.78 11.04
CA LYS A 145 -12.46 3.08 10.90
C LYS A 145 -13.37 3.32 12.09
N GLN A 146 -13.25 4.48 12.69
CA GLN A 146 -14.09 4.90 13.80
C GLN A 146 -15.41 5.47 13.26
N ARG A 147 -16.52 4.97 13.76
CA ARG A 147 -17.87 5.50 13.56
C ARG A 147 -18.55 5.67 14.91
N PHE A 148 -19.63 6.42 14.93
CA PHE A 148 -20.47 6.54 16.12
C PHE A 148 -21.83 5.96 15.81
N ASP A 149 -22.42 5.26 16.79
CA ASP A 149 -23.80 4.81 16.70
C ASP A 149 -24.78 5.95 17.03
N GLU A 150 -26.07 5.65 16.96
CA GLU A 150 -27.14 6.63 17.25
C GLU A 150 -27.12 7.16 18.70
N LYS A 151 -26.42 6.47 19.60
CA LYS A 151 -26.26 6.86 21.01
C LYS A 151 -24.93 7.57 21.28
N GLY A 152 -24.12 7.79 20.24
CA GLY A 152 -22.81 8.42 20.33
C GLY A 152 -21.70 7.49 20.85
N ALA A 153 -21.95 6.18 20.94
CA ALA A 153 -20.92 5.22 21.30
C ALA A 153 -20.05 4.86 20.08
N GLN A 154 -18.75 4.68 20.32
CA GLN A 154 -17.81 4.29 19.25
C GLN A 154 -18.18 2.91 18.70
N LYS A 155 -18.11 2.81 17.38
CA LYS A 155 -18.24 1.57 16.63
C LYS A 155 -17.06 1.43 15.68
N GLU A 156 -16.36 0.30 15.78
CA GLU A 156 -15.26 -0.05 14.87
C GLU A 156 -15.83 -0.64 13.58
N MET A 157 -15.30 -0.17 12.45
CA MET A 157 -15.59 -0.73 11.13
C MET A 157 -14.30 -1.16 10.45
N ALA A 158 -14.38 -2.21 9.64
CA ALA A 158 -13.24 -2.69 8.86
C ALA A 158 -12.76 -1.60 7.89
N ASP A 159 -11.46 -1.36 7.87
CA ASP A 159 -10.79 -0.54 6.87
C ASP A 159 -10.26 -1.44 5.74
N ASP A 160 -11.12 -1.77 4.78
CA ASP A 160 -10.74 -2.51 3.57
C ASP A 160 -10.17 -1.53 2.54
N TRP A 161 -8.99 -1.01 2.81
CA TRP A 161 -8.31 0.00 2.01
C TRP A 161 -7.95 -0.47 0.60
N THR A 162 -7.94 -1.77 0.37
CA THR A 162 -7.67 -2.37 -0.95
C THR A 162 -8.93 -2.57 -1.79
N HIS A 163 -10.11 -2.26 -1.26
CA HIS A 163 -11.40 -2.50 -1.92
C HIS A 163 -11.50 -1.88 -3.33
N TYR A 164 -11.00 -0.67 -3.49
CA TYR A 164 -10.98 0.04 -4.78
C TYR A 164 -9.64 -0.06 -5.52
N GLY A 165 -8.69 -0.81 -5.00
CA GLY A 165 -7.34 -0.94 -5.53
C GLY A 165 -6.30 -0.24 -4.65
N ASP A 166 -5.04 -0.33 -5.09
CA ASP A 166 -3.90 0.31 -4.45
C ASP A 166 -3.02 0.90 -5.55
N PRO A 167 -3.15 2.22 -5.82
CA PRO A 167 -2.39 2.86 -6.88
C PRO A 167 -0.90 2.99 -6.58
N TRP A 168 -0.50 2.84 -5.28
CA TRP A 168 0.84 3.17 -4.80
C TRP A 168 1.81 2.00 -4.77
N SER A 169 1.35 0.75 -4.96
CA SER A 169 2.24 -0.40 -4.91
C SER A 169 2.16 -1.29 -6.13
N TYR A 170 3.30 -1.89 -6.47
CA TYR A 170 3.43 -2.87 -7.54
C TYR A 170 3.66 -4.25 -6.98
N ARG A 171 2.80 -5.20 -7.35
CA ARG A 171 2.98 -6.62 -7.10
C ARG A 171 4.21 -7.14 -7.84
N ARG A 172 5.05 -7.93 -7.19
CA ARG A 172 6.33 -8.44 -7.70
C ARG A 172 6.40 -9.96 -7.64
N ASP A 173 5.59 -10.66 -8.46
CA ASP A 173 5.49 -12.13 -8.44
C ASP A 173 6.84 -12.83 -8.62
N LYS A 174 7.76 -12.25 -9.41
CA LYS A 174 9.12 -12.80 -9.61
C LYS A 174 9.97 -12.84 -8.32
N HIS A 175 9.56 -12.12 -7.30
CA HIS A 175 10.22 -12.08 -5.99
C HIS A 175 9.42 -12.78 -4.91
N ALA A 176 8.34 -13.48 -5.28
CA ALA A 176 7.57 -14.28 -4.33
C ALA A 176 8.43 -15.40 -3.73
N VAL A 177 8.28 -15.64 -2.45
CA VAL A 177 9.04 -16.66 -1.72
C VAL A 177 8.11 -17.62 -0.99
N LYS A 178 8.54 -18.86 -0.89
CA LYS A 178 7.83 -19.90 -0.15
C LYS A 178 8.27 -19.89 1.31
N VAL A 179 7.36 -19.62 2.22
CA VAL A 179 7.59 -19.63 3.67
C VAL A 179 6.98 -20.90 4.26
N LYS A 180 7.80 -21.69 4.94
CA LYS A 180 7.39 -22.95 5.58
C LYS A 180 7.30 -22.74 7.10
N PHE A 181 6.11 -22.95 7.63
CA PHE A 181 5.88 -23.10 9.07
C PHE A 181 5.79 -24.60 9.42
N ALA A 182 5.75 -24.93 10.71
CA ALA A 182 5.66 -26.32 11.15
C ALA A 182 4.42 -27.07 10.61
N ASP A 183 3.31 -26.35 10.45
CA ASP A 183 1.98 -26.92 10.13
C ASP A 183 1.36 -26.36 8.84
N GLN A 184 2.05 -25.44 8.17
CA GLN A 184 1.58 -24.91 6.89
C GLN A 184 2.72 -24.31 6.07
N THR A 185 2.45 -24.16 4.78
CA THR A 185 3.33 -23.40 3.86
C THR A 185 2.50 -22.31 3.21
N VAL A 186 3.08 -21.13 3.03
CA VAL A 186 2.45 -20.01 2.33
C VAL A 186 3.38 -19.46 1.26
N ILE A 187 2.84 -18.71 0.33
CA ILE A 187 3.61 -17.89 -0.60
C ILE A 187 3.55 -16.46 -0.09
N ALA A 188 4.70 -15.88 0.24
CA ALA A 188 4.82 -14.47 0.54
C ALA A 188 5.07 -13.72 -0.77
N VAL A 189 4.12 -12.88 -1.16
CA VAL A 189 4.19 -12.09 -2.40
C VAL A 189 4.47 -10.64 -2.05
N PRO A 190 5.57 -10.05 -2.54
CA PRO A 190 5.93 -8.69 -2.21
C PRO A 190 5.21 -7.67 -3.10
N TYR A 191 4.87 -6.56 -2.48
CA TYR A 191 4.36 -5.35 -3.10
C TYR A 191 5.34 -4.22 -2.80
N ASP A 192 5.89 -3.60 -3.83
CA ASP A 192 6.85 -2.50 -3.72
C ASP A 192 6.13 -1.15 -3.81
N MET A 193 6.26 -0.34 -2.78
CA MET A 193 5.78 1.03 -2.70
C MET A 193 6.96 2.01 -2.73
N PRO A 194 6.93 3.08 -3.54
CA PRO A 194 7.98 4.08 -3.55
C PRO A 194 7.93 4.95 -2.30
N ILE A 195 9.10 5.27 -1.76
CA ILE A 195 9.29 6.29 -0.73
C ILE A 195 10.07 7.43 -1.39
N ILE A 196 9.39 8.54 -1.63
CA ILE A 196 9.92 9.67 -2.38
C ILE A 196 10.62 10.62 -1.42
N GLY A 197 11.89 10.90 -1.65
CA GLY A 197 12.64 11.88 -0.86
C GLY A 197 12.25 13.31 -1.22
N TYR A 198 12.38 14.23 -0.26
CA TYR A 198 12.13 15.64 -0.48
C TYR A 198 12.95 16.21 -1.66
N GLY A 199 12.28 16.91 -2.55
CA GLY A 199 12.83 17.37 -3.83
C GLY A 199 12.87 16.31 -4.94
N GLY A 200 12.33 15.10 -4.74
CA GLY A 200 12.10 14.08 -5.76
C GLY A 200 13.36 13.49 -6.41
N LYS A 201 14.55 13.72 -5.84
CA LYS A 201 15.84 13.31 -6.44
C LYS A 201 16.14 11.83 -6.27
N THR A 202 15.68 11.25 -5.18
CA THR A 202 15.93 9.84 -4.81
C THR A 202 14.63 9.20 -4.33
N ILE A 203 14.47 7.91 -4.67
CA ILE A 203 13.29 7.14 -4.29
C ILE A 203 13.77 5.81 -3.71
N ASN A 204 13.39 5.54 -2.46
CA ASN A 204 13.58 4.25 -1.79
C ASN A 204 12.39 3.33 -2.03
N THR A 205 12.39 2.16 -1.41
CA THR A 205 11.31 1.19 -1.54
C THR A 205 10.87 0.72 -0.16
N LEU A 206 9.57 0.76 0.08
CA LEU A 206 8.91 -0.01 1.12
C LEU A 206 8.36 -1.26 0.45
N ARG A 207 8.78 -2.44 0.92
CA ARG A 207 8.31 -3.74 0.45
C ARG A 207 7.42 -4.37 1.50
N LEU A 208 6.15 -4.52 1.17
CA LEU A 208 5.16 -5.15 2.02
C LEU A 208 4.81 -6.53 1.47
N TRP A 209 4.78 -7.53 2.35
CA TRP A 209 4.55 -8.92 1.99
C TRP A 209 3.12 -9.34 2.30
N GLN A 210 2.44 -9.89 1.29
CA GLN A 210 1.11 -10.48 1.42
C GLN A 210 1.23 -12.00 1.40
N SER A 211 0.56 -12.65 2.34
CA SER A 211 0.53 -14.11 2.42
C SER A 211 -0.59 -14.66 1.55
N GLU A 212 -0.24 -15.62 0.71
CA GLU A 212 -1.16 -16.27 -0.24
C GLU A 212 -1.05 -17.80 -0.15
N GLN A 213 -2.09 -18.49 -0.61
CA GLN A 213 -2.08 -19.95 -0.67
C GLN A 213 -1.06 -20.45 -1.70
N PRO A 214 -0.25 -21.48 -1.38
CA PRO A 214 0.59 -22.15 -2.35
C PRO A 214 -0.24 -23.05 -3.29
N GLY A 215 0.04 -22.99 -4.57
CA GLY A 215 -0.55 -23.87 -5.58
C GLY A 215 -1.67 -23.23 -6.41
N SER A 216 -2.22 -24.04 -7.28
CA SER A 216 -3.38 -23.69 -8.11
C SER A 216 -4.69 -24.02 -7.39
N PHE A 217 -5.78 -23.49 -7.89
CA PHE A 217 -7.13 -23.84 -7.44
C PHE A 217 -7.36 -25.36 -7.42
N ASP A 218 -7.90 -25.87 -6.32
CA ASP A 218 -8.19 -27.30 -6.15
C ASP A 218 -9.50 -27.66 -6.88
N PHE A 219 -9.39 -27.94 -8.18
CA PHE A 219 -10.53 -28.34 -9.01
C PHE A 219 -11.19 -29.60 -8.52
N ALA A 220 -10.44 -30.59 -8.01
CA ALA A 220 -11.00 -31.83 -7.51
C ALA A 220 -11.87 -31.64 -6.26
N ALA A 221 -11.42 -30.74 -5.35
CA ALA A 221 -12.23 -30.34 -4.21
C ALA A 221 -13.45 -29.52 -4.62
N PHE A 222 -13.33 -28.69 -5.65
CA PHE A 222 -14.45 -27.92 -6.19
C PHE A 222 -15.49 -28.87 -6.86
N ASP A 223 -15.06 -29.76 -7.73
CA ASP A 223 -15.92 -30.70 -8.41
C ASP A 223 -16.67 -31.67 -7.44
N SER A 224 -16.03 -31.97 -6.31
CA SER A 224 -16.65 -32.73 -5.22
C SER A 224 -17.41 -31.89 -4.20
N MET A 225 -17.67 -30.62 -4.50
CA MET A 225 -18.39 -29.67 -3.64
C MET A 225 -17.80 -29.48 -2.24
N GLN A 226 -16.48 -29.70 -2.07
CA GLN A 226 -15.75 -29.46 -0.83
C GLN A 226 -15.33 -27.99 -0.68
N ILE A 227 -16.26 -27.07 -0.88
CA ILE A 227 -16.02 -25.62 -0.88
C ILE A 227 -15.49 -25.15 0.48
N ASP A 228 -16.02 -25.72 1.57
CA ASP A 228 -15.57 -25.38 2.94
C ASP A 228 -14.08 -25.69 3.17
N LYS A 229 -13.56 -26.77 2.58
CA LYS A 229 -12.15 -27.12 2.65
C LYS A 229 -11.31 -26.05 1.94
N ILE A 230 -11.68 -25.71 0.71
CA ILE A 230 -10.99 -24.67 -0.08
C ILE A 230 -10.97 -23.33 0.69
N ALA A 231 -12.14 -22.92 1.22
CA ALA A 231 -12.26 -21.68 1.99
C ALA A 231 -11.38 -21.68 3.25
N LYS A 232 -11.35 -22.81 3.99
CA LYS A 232 -10.50 -22.93 5.20
C LYS A 232 -9.02 -22.85 4.88
N ASP A 233 -8.57 -23.47 3.81
CA ASP A 233 -7.17 -23.46 3.40
C ASP A 233 -6.76 -22.04 2.97
N ASN A 234 -7.59 -21.35 2.20
CA ASN A 234 -7.37 -19.96 1.81
C ASN A 234 -7.29 -19.04 3.03
N VAL A 235 -8.29 -19.06 3.91
CA VAL A 235 -8.34 -18.23 5.12
C VAL A 235 -7.15 -18.50 6.03
N ARG A 236 -6.68 -19.74 6.12
CA ARG A 236 -5.53 -20.11 6.93
C ARG A 236 -4.22 -19.51 6.39
N CYS A 237 -4.04 -19.49 5.07
CA CYS A 237 -2.85 -18.94 4.43
C CYS A 237 -2.88 -17.41 4.42
N GLU A 238 -3.97 -16.81 3.95
CA GLU A 238 -4.14 -15.36 3.86
C GLU A 238 -4.23 -14.69 5.23
N GLY A 239 -4.69 -15.44 6.25
CA GLY A 239 -4.88 -14.97 7.61
C GLY A 239 -3.63 -14.38 8.27
N ILE A 240 -2.42 -14.75 7.80
CA ILE A 240 -1.17 -14.18 8.32
C ILE A 240 -1.08 -12.69 8.06
N SER A 241 -1.49 -12.23 6.87
CA SER A 241 -1.51 -10.81 6.49
C SER A 241 -2.92 -10.21 6.50
N TYR A 242 -3.84 -10.74 7.28
CA TYR A 242 -5.24 -10.29 7.27
C TYR A 242 -5.44 -9.00 8.06
N ALA A 243 -5.01 -8.98 9.31
CA ALA A 243 -5.14 -7.82 10.19
C ALA A 243 -3.96 -7.72 11.15
N LEU A 244 -3.63 -6.49 11.52
CA LEU A 244 -2.61 -6.18 12.52
C LEU A 244 -3.12 -6.55 13.93
N TYR A 245 -2.23 -7.11 14.76
CA TYR A 245 -2.48 -7.44 16.16
C TYR A 245 -3.69 -8.33 16.44
N PRO A 246 -3.62 -9.62 16.08
CA PRO A 246 -4.62 -10.57 16.53
C PRO A 246 -4.69 -10.64 18.06
N ASN A 247 -5.85 -11.00 18.60
CA ASN A 247 -6.02 -11.19 20.03
C ASN A 247 -5.09 -12.30 20.54
N ASP A 248 -4.08 -11.93 21.32
CA ASP A 248 -3.05 -12.84 21.86
C ASP A 248 -3.39 -13.45 23.23
N SER A 249 -4.59 -13.20 23.75
CA SER A 249 -5.10 -13.88 24.93
C SER A 249 -5.34 -15.38 24.70
N THR A 250 -5.50 -15.79 23.43
CA THR A 250 -5.69 -17.18 23.02
C THR A 250 -4.40 -17.77 22.45
N GLU A 251 -4.25 -19.10 22.53
CA GLU A 251 -3.11 -19.80 21.91
C GLU A 251 -3.07 -19.59 20.39
N LYS A 252 -4.21 -19.64 19.71
CA LYS A 252 -4.31 -19.41 18.27
C LYS A 252 -3.88 -17.98 17.89
N GLY A 253 -4.27 -17.00 18.67
CA GLY A 253 -3.89 -15.61 18.45
C GLY A 253 -2.39 -15.39 18.65
N ARG A 254 -1.79 -15.99 19.70
CA ARG A 254 -0.33 -15.96 19.91
C ARG A 254 0.42 -16.62 18.76
N LEU A 255 -0.07 -17.76 18.26
CA LEU A 255 0.53 -18.44 17.12
C LEU A 255 0.46 -17.60 15.83
N LEU A 256 -0.68 -16.93 15.59
CA LEU A 256 -0.81 -16.03 14.43
C LEU A 256 0.16 -14.85 14.53
N ARG A 257 0.28 -14.24 15.71
CA ARG A 257 1.22 -13.13 15.97
C ARG A 257 2.68 -13.56 15.77
N LEU A 258 3.04 -14.77 16.21
CA LEU A 258 4.36 -15.34 15.96
C LEU A 258 4.61 -15.51 14.43
N ARG A 259 3.63 -15.99 13.70
CA ARG A 259 3.73 -16.14 12.23
C ARG A 259 3.90 -14.79 11.53
N GLN A 260 3.16 -13.75 11.95
CA GLN A 260 3.32 -12.39 11.44
C GLN A 260 4.74 -11.85 11.67
N SER A 261 5.35 -12.18 12.79
CA SER A 261 6.72 -11.74 13.10
C SER A 261 7.79 -12.57 12.40
N SER A 262 7.46 -13.76 11.90
CA SER A 262 8.40 -14.71 11.29
C SER A 262 8.29 -14.76 9.76
N ALA A 263 7.23 -14.22 9.19
CA ALA A 263 6.99 -14.19 7.75
C ALA A 263 7.69 -13.00 7.08
#